data_5a4dc08433aa65905c832a483d915068
#
_entry.id   5a4dc08433aa65905c832a483d915068
#
_cell.length_a   1.000
_cell.length_b   1.000
_cell.length_c   1.000
_cell.angle_alpha   90.00
_cell.angle_beta   90.00
_cell.angle_gamma   90.00
#
_symmetry.space_group_name_H-M   'P 1'
#
loop_
_entity.id
_entity.type
_entity.pdbx_description
1 polymer ?
#
loop_
_entity_poly.entity_id
_entity_poly.type
_entity_poly.pdbx_seq_one_letter_code
_entity_poly.pdbx_strand_id
1 'polypeptide(L)'
;MEPDEIAKYTTLDTLVAVLQSGKMRMNSIVSMNDKTETGFLEEYIRNYKEDFDEECDKYLFADKEFITSFTTRIDDLDMWRLYGDNARGVCMVFERINKDSDELFNISYIAEKSDVLEKIAKLQDALKDNSIRFRMNLLKKYQHFLKLSDYSSESECRLMVNSEKTDGWF
;
A
#
# COMPACT_ATOMS: atom_id res chain seq x y z
N MET A 1 -10.52 -3.04 -17.04
CA MET A 1 -11.45 -1.95 -16.66
C MET A 1 -11.36 -1.85 -15.15
N GLU A 2 -11.07 -0.70 -14.61
CA GLU A 2 -11.04 -0.53 -13.16
C GLU A 2 -12.47 -0.58 -12.61
N PRO A 3 -12.70 -1.22 -11.46
CA PRO A 3 -14.03 -1.30 -10.86
C PRO A 3 -14.56 0.08 -10.50
N ASP A 4 -15.86 0.28 -10.63
CA ASP A 4 -16.52 1.53 -10.31
C ASP A 4 -16.73 1.69 -8.80
N GLU A 5 -16.72 0.61 -8.06
CA GLU A 5 -16.96 0.55 -6.62
C GLU A 5 -15.79 -0.10 -5.89
N ILE A 6 -15.53 0.40 -4.70
CA ILE A 6 -14.57 -0.17 -3.74
C ILE A 6 -15.26 -0.34 -2.39
N ALA A 7 -14.81 -1.30 -1.61
CA ALA A 7 -15.40 -1.63 -0.33
C ALA A 7 -14.37 -1.56 0.80
N LYS A 8 -14.87 -1.22 1.99
CA LYS A 8 -14.11 -1.30 3.24
C LYS A 8 -14.90 -2.07 4.27
N TYR A 9 -14.36 -3.22 4.65
CA TYR A 9 -14.90 -4.02 5.76
C TYR A 9 -14.37 -3.46 7.08
N THR A 10 -15.23 -3.36 8.09
CA THR A 10 -14.86 -2.82 9.39
C THR A 10 -15.87 -3.20 10.46
N THR A 11 -15.60 -2.79 11.70
CA THR A 11 -16.53 -2.99 12.82
C THR A 11 -17.69 -2.00 12.77
N LEU A 12 -18.79 -2.34 13.44
CA LEU A 12 -19.95 -1.43 13.58
C LEU A 12 -19.56 -0.13 14.31
N ASP A 13 -18.70 -0.22 15.34
CA ASP A 13 -18.23 0.97 16.07
C ASP A 13 -17.47 1.93 15.16
N THR A 14 -16.66 1.40 14.25
CA THR A 14 -15.96 2.23 13.27
C THR A 14 -16.94 2.93 12.32
N LEU A 15 -17.99 2.23 11.84
CA LEU A 15 -19.03 2.86 11.02
C LEU A 15 -19.70 4.01 11.78
N VAL A 16 -20.07 3.79 13.03
CA VAL A 16 -20.70 4.83 13.87
C VAL A 16 -19.78 6.05 14.00
N ALA A 17 -18.50 5.84 14.26
CA ALA A 17 -17.53 6.92 14.35
C ALA A 17 -17.38 7.69 13.03
N VAL A 18 -17.38 7.00 11.88
CA VAL A 18 -17.35 7.62 10.54
C VAL A 18 -18.61 8.46 10.30
N LEU A 19 -19.77 7.92 10.58
CA LEU A 19 -21.04 8.64 10.39
C LEU A 19 -21.16 9.86 11.30
N GLN A 20 -20.68 9.78 12.54
CA GLN A 20 -20.73 10.90 13.49
C GLN A 20 -19.72 12.00 13.14
N SER A 21 -18.53 11.63 12.70
CA SER A 21 -17.44 12.58 12.42
C SER A 21 -17.44 13.11 10.98
N GLY A 22 -18.05 12.38 10.05
CA GLY A 22 -17.93 12.60 8.61
C GLY A 22 -16.50 12.32 8.09
N LYS A 23 -15.67 11.59 8.86
CA LYS A 23 -14.25 11.38 8.56
C LYS A 23 -13.89 9.91 8.63
N MET A 24 -13.02 9.48 7.72
CA MET A 24 -12.42 8.15 7.74
C MET A 24 -11.02 8.23 8.33
N ARG A 25 -10.72 7.31 9.27
CA ARG A 25 -9.39 7.19 9.83
C ARG A 25 -8.44 6.61 8.82
N MET A 26 -7.28 7.24 8.69
CA MET A 26 -6.13 6.71 7.97
C MET A 26 -5.02 6.35 8.97
N ASN A 27 -4.23 5.34 8.63
CA ASN A 27 -3.09 4.91 9.45
C ASN A 27 -1.81 5.52 8.88
N SER A 28 -0.94 6.02 9.76
CA SER A 28 0.40 6.40 9.33
C SER A 28 1.13 5.17 8.78
N ILE A 29 1.85 5.34 7.69
CA ILE A 29 2.68 4.29 7.09
C ILE A 29 3.67 3.71 8.11
N VAL A 30 4.21 4.56 8.99
CA VAL A 30 5.16 4.15 10.05
C VAL A 30 4.50 3.23 11.08
N SER A 31 3.19 3.37 11.29
CA SER A 31 2.44 2.58 12.28
C SER A 31 1.81 1.31 11.71
N MET A 32 1.99 1.05 10.42
CA MET A 32 1.52 -0.20 9.82
C MET A 32 2.33 -1.37 10.35
N ASN A 33 1.68 -2.18 11.18
CA ASN A 33 2.32 -3.25 11.95
C ASN A 33 2.74 -4.46 11.10
N ASP A 34 2.32 -4.54 9.87
CA ASP A 34 2.64 -5.70 9.04
C ASP A 34 3.99 -5.51 8.32
N LYS A 35 5.04 -5.67 9.12
CA LYS A 35 6.42 -5.71 8.61
C LYS A 35 6.67 -6.90 7.68
N THR A 36 5.82 -7.91 7.71
CA THR A 36 5.97 -9.10 6.86
C THR A 36 5.48 -8.83 5.45
N GLU A 37 4.45 -8.02 5.28
CA GLU A 37 3.95 -7.65 3.94
C GLU A 37 4.91 -6.76 3.15
N THR A 38 5.65 -5.89 3.83
CA THR A 38 6.59 -4.95 3.19
C THR A 38 8.04 -5.39 3.33
N GLY A 39 8.34 -6.21 4.32
CA GLY A 39 9.70 -6.65 4.66
C GLY A 39 10.39 -7.45 3.55
N PHE A 40 9.63 -8.18 2.72
CA PHE A 40 10.23 -8.97 1.63
C PHE A 40 10.92 -8.09 0.58
N LEU A 41 10.41 -6.90 0.30
CA LEU A 41 11.04 -5.99 -0.65
C LEU A 41 12.30 -5.36 -0.05
N GLU A 42 12.27 -4.99 1.24
CA GLU A 42 13.46 -4.52 1.95
C GLU A 42 14.53 -5.60 2.02
N GLU A 43 14.14 -6.85 2.34
CA GLU A 43 15.06 -7.98 2.38
C GLU A 43 15.63 -8.28 0.98
N TYR A 44 14.79 -8.27 -0.04
CA TYR A 44 15.24 -8.44 -1.42
C TYR A 44 16.26 -7.37 -1.82
N ILE A 45 16.00 -6.11 -1.49
CA ILE A 45 16.90 -5.00 -1.79
C ILE A 45 18.19 -5.09 -0.98
N ARG A 46 18.13 -5.44 0.31
CA ARG A 46 19.31 -5.65 1.15
C ARG A 46 20.19 -6.77 0.64
N ASN A 47 19.61 -7.86 0.19
CA ASN A 47 20.36 -9.01 -0.35
C ASN A 47 21.07 -8.70 -1.68
N TYR A 48 20.63 -7.69 -2.41
CA TYR A 48 21.23 -7.21 -3.65
C TYR A 48 22.06 -5.93 -3.48
N LYS A 49 22.20 -5.41 -2.26
CA LYS A 49 22.89 -4.14 -2.01
C LYS A 49 23.95 -4.23 -0.92
N GLU A 50 25.19 -4.21 -1.33
CA GLU A 50 26.29 -3.76 -0.48
C GLU A 50 26.39 -2.22 -0.39
N ASP A 51 25.68 -1.48 -1.24
CA ASP A 51 25.79 -0.03 -1.41
C ASP A 51 24.47 0.72 -1.22
N PHE A 52 23.60 0.30 -0.31
CA PHE A 52 22.41 1.09 0.06
C PHE A 52 22.88 2.27 0.94
N ASP A 53 22.80 3.47 0.38
CA ASP A 53 23.12 4.69 1.10
C ASP A 53 22.05 4.97 2.16
N GLU A 54 22.32 4.66 3.43
CA GLU A 54 21.42 4.90 4.55
C GLU A 54 21.00 6.38 4.68
N GLU A 55 21.79 7.31 4.13
CA GLU A 55 21.42 8.73 4.10
C GLU A 55 20.23 9.01 3.18
N CYS A 56 20.02 8.23 2.12
CA CYS A 56 18.80 8.34 1.32
C CYS A 56 17.55 7.91 2.09
N ASP A 57 17.69 7.08 3.10
CA ASP A 57 16.60 6.58 3.91
C ASP A 57 16.00 7.64 4.84
N LYS A 58 16.79 8.61 5.29
CA LYS A 58 16.33 9.65 6.25
C LYS A 58 15.43 10.71 5.63
N TYR A 59 15.50 10.89 4.31
CA TYR A 59 14.77 11.97 3.63
C TYR A 59 13.40 11.57 3.10
N LEU A 60 13.03 10.31 3.17
CA LEU A 60 12.04 9.82 2.24
C LEU A 60 10.67 9.55 2.82
N PHE A 61 10.17 9.81 3.90
CA PHE A 61 8.71 9.58 4.01
C PHE A 61 8.07 9.37 5.38
N ALA A 62 8.77 9.28 6.43
CA ALA A 62 8.18 8.52 7.52
C ALA A 62 6.95 9.16 8.19
N ASP A 63 6.91 10.47 8.34
CA ASP A 63 6.00 11.04 9.34
C ASP A 63 4.72 11.67 8.77
N LYS A 64 4.58 11.74 7.45
CA LYS A 64 3.57 12.57 6.79
C LYS A 64 2.67 11.85 5.79
N GLU A 65 2.86 10.56 5.60
CA GLU A 65 2.04 9.76 4.70
C GLU A 65 1.09 8.86 5.47
N PHE A 66 -0.16 8.86 5.05
CA PHE A 66 -1.24 8.10 5.65
C PHE A 66 -1.90 7.23 4.59
N ILE A 67 -2.25 6.02 4.98
CA ILE A 67 -2.88 5.03 4.10
C ILE A 67 -4.19 4.53 4.73
N THR A 68 -5.16 4.25 3.87
CA THR A 68 -6.30 3.39 4.19
C THR A 68 -6.56 2.41 3.05
N SER A 69 -6.84 1.17 3.42
CA SER A 69 -7.04 0.06 2.49
C SER A 69 -8.52 -0.14 2.19
N PHE A 70 -8.80 -0.47 0.93
CA PHE A 70 -10.08 -0.90 0.41
C PHE A 70 -9.89 -2.19 -0.38
N THR A 71 -10.96 -2.80 -0.80
CA THR A 71 -10.97 -3.96 -1.69
C THR A 71 -11.98 -3.76 -2.81
N THR A 72 -11.78 -4.44 -3.93
CA THR A 72 -12.77 -4.51 -5.00
C THR A 72 -13.73 -5.70 -4.82
N ARG A 73 -13.54 -6.49 -3.76
CA ARG A 73 -14.39 -7.64 -3.43
C ARG A 73 -15.53 -7.22 -2.52
N ILE A 74 -16.68 -6.98 -3.13
CA ILE A 74 -17.93 -6.60 -2.43
C ILE A 74 -18.68 -7.88 -2.07
N ASP A 75 -19.19 -7.97 -0.85
CA ASP A 75 -19.94 -9.10 -0.29
C ASP A 75 -19.18 -10.44 -0.36
N ASP A 76 -17.90 -10.40 -0.06
CA ASP A 76 -17.02 -11.56 -0.09
C ASP A 76 -16.87 -12.20 1.28
N LEU A 77 -17.04 -13.54 1.34
CA LEU A 77 -17.06 -14.28 2.60
C LEU A 77 -15.74 -14.22 3.36
N ASP A 78 -14.60 -14.28 2.64
CA ASP A 78 -13.29 -14.23 3.28
C ASP A 78 -13.01 -12.83 3.80
N MET A 79 -13.40 -11.80 3.06
CA MET A 79 -13.31 -10.42 3.51
C MET A 79 -14.20 -10.14 4.74
N TRP A 80 -15.39 -10.72 4.80
CA TRP A 80 -16.26 -10.66 5.97
C TRP A 80 -15.62 -11.31 7.20
N ARG A 81 -14.95 -12.43 7.02
CA ARG A 81 -14.28 -13.13 8.12
C ARG A 81 -13.05 -12.40 8.62
N LEU A 82 -12.20 -11.94 7.70
CA LEU A 82 -10.91 -11.35 8.04
C LEU A 82 -11.03 -9.91 8.54
N TYR A 83 -11.89 -9.12 7.92
CA TYR A 83 -11.94 -7.67 8.13
C TYR A 83 -13.30 -7.14 8.62
N GLY A 84 -14.35 -7.94 8.50
CA GLY A 84 -15.72 -7.62 8.91
C GLY A 84 -16.10 -8.13 10.30
N ASP A 85 -15.18 -8.18 11.26
CA ASP A 85 -15.42 -8.66 12.63
C ASP A 85 -16.09 -10.06 12.66
N ASN A 86 -15.55 -11.03 11.91
CA ASN A 86 -16.16 -12.34 11.74
C ASN A 86 -17.62 -12.28 11.27
N ALA A 87 -17.90 -11.44 10.29
CA ALA A 87 -19.20 -11.19 9.70
C ALA A 87 -20.23 -10.55 10.66
N ARG A 88 -19.77 -9.91 11.76
CA ARG A 88 -20.63 -9.11 12.67
C ARG A 88 -20.52 -7.61 12.40
N GLY A 89 -19.56 -7.22 11.58
CA GLY A 89 -19.27 -5.85 11.21
C GLY A 89 -20.10 -5.35 10.03
N VAL A 90 -19.51 -4.46 9.26
CA VAL A 90 -20.14 -3.82 8.09
C VAL A 90 -19.18 -3.80 6.90
N CYS A 91 -19.77 -3.77 5.71
CA CYS A 91 -19.07 -3.49 4.46
C CYS A 91 -19.54 -2.13 3.95
N MET A 92 -18.69 -1.12 4.04
CA MET A 92 -18.95 0.19 3.45
C MET A 92 -18.55 0.15 1.98
N VAL A 93 -19.48 0.45 1.08
CA VAL A 93 -19.23 0.51 -0.36
C VAL A 93 -19.17 1.97 -0.79
N PHE A 94 -18.16 2.31 -1.57
CA PHE A 94 -17.90 3.65 -2.09
C PHE A 94 -17.88 3.62 -3.60
N GLU A 95 -18.56 4.55 -4.24
CA GLU A 95 -18.46 4.79 -5.66
C GLU A 95 -17.22 5.64 -5.97
N ARG A 96 -16.46 5.25 -6.98
CA ARG A 96 -15.28 5.99 -7.47
C ARG A 96 -15.74 7.08 -8.44
N ILE A 97 -15.96 8.27 -7.92
CA ILE A 97 -16.42 9.42 -8.72
C ILE A 97 -15.31 9.95 -9.61
N ASN A 98 -14.07 9.99 -9.11
CA ASN A 98 -12.91 10.46 -9.87
C ASN A 98 -11.88 9.34 -10.03
N LYS A 99 -11.90 8.68 -11.19
CA LYS A 99 -10.99 7.55 -11.48
C LYS A 99 -9.55 7.98 -11.77
N ASP A 100 -9.36 9.26 -12.09
CA ASP A 100 -8.04 9.84 -12.39
C ASP A 100 -7.37 10.43 -11.14
N SER A 101 -7.90 10.13 -9.95
CA SER A 101 -7.28 10.56 -8.70
C SER A 101 -5.96 9.83 -8.50
N ASP A 102 -4.88 10.58 -8.45
CA ASP A 102 -3.50 10.09 -8.23
C ASP A 102 -3.28 9.52 -6.82
N GLU A 103 -4.33 9.42 -6.01
CA GLU A 103 -4.26 9.07 -4.59
C GLU A 103 -4.72 7.63 -4.30
N LEU A 104 -5.50 7.01 -5.19
CA LEU A 104 -5.97 5.63 -5.05
C LEU A 104 -5.18 4.69 -5.96
N PHE A 105 -4.42 3.79 -5.37
CA PHE A 105 -3.52 2.87 -6.05
C PHE A 105 -3.99 1.43 -5.89
N ASN A 106 -4.03 0.67 -6.97
CA ASN A 106 -4.22 -0.77 -6.91
C ASN A 106 -2.94 -1.45 -6.41
N ILE A 107 -3.07 -2.45 -5.55
CA ILE A 107 -1.95 -3.25 -5.10
C ILE A 107 -1.46 -4.15 -6.24
N SER A 108 -0.15 -4.14 -6.46
CA SER A 108 0.52 -5.07 -7.36
C SER A 108 0.97 -6.30 -6.60
N TYR A 109 0.40 -7.45 -6.94
CA TYR A 109 0.76 -8.72 -6.33
C TYR A 109 1.91 -9.35 -7.09
N ILE A 110 3.00 -9.63 -6.38
CA ILE A 110 4.23 -10.17 -6.96
C ILE A 110 4.59 -11.49 -6.30
N ALA A 111 5.09 -12.41 -7.11
CA ALA A 111 5.70 -13.62 -6.57
C ALA A 111 7.06 -13.29 -5.94
N GLU A 112 7.46 -14.07 -4.94
CA GLU A 112 8.75 -13.91 -4.25
C GLU A 112 9.94 -13.95 -5.22
N LYS A 113 9.78 -14.68 -6.34
CA LYS A 113 10.72 -14.72 -7.47
C LYS A 113 10.05 -14.16 -8.72
N SER A 114 9.79 -12.85 -8.73
CA SER A 114 9.16 -12.24 -9.90
C SER A 114 10.21 -11.75 -10.91
N ASP A 115 9.86 -11.82 -12.19
CA ASP A 115 10.68 -11.29 -13.27
C ASP A 115 10.85 -9.76 -13.18
N VAL A 116 9.96 -9.06 -12.49
CA VAL A 116 10.07 -7.63 -12.20
C VAL A 116 11.24 -7.37 -11.27
N LEU A 117 11.37 -8.14 -10.18
CA LEU A 117 12.48 -8.03 -9.24
C LEU A 117 13.81 -8.40 -9.91
N GLU A 118 13.82 -9.45 -10.75
CA GLU A 118 14.99 -9.82 -11.55
C GLU A 118 15.39 -8.73 -12.55
N LYS A 119 14.43 -8.07 -13.19
CA LYS A 119 14.70 -6.95 -14.10
C LYS A 119 15.28 -5.76 -13.38
N ILE A 120 14.79 -5.46 -12.17
CA ILE A 120 15.36 -4.40 -11.33
C ILE A 120 16.80 -4.74 -10.96
N ALA A 121 17.09 -5.98 -10.53
CA ALA A 121 18.43 -6.42 -10.22
C ALA A 121 19.38 -6.30 -11.43
N LYS A 122 18.98 -6.81 -12.60
CA LYS A 122 19.75 -6.69 -13.85
C LYS A 122 20.02 -5.24 -14.26
N LEU A 123 19.03 -4.35 -14.06
CA LEU A 123 19.22 -2.93 -14.31
C LEU A 123 20.24 -2.32 -13.35
N GLN A 124 20.18 -2.67 -12.06
CA GLN A 124 21.16 -2.21 -11.08
C GLN A 124 22.57 -2.67 -11.42
N ASP A 125 22.75 -3.94 -11.78
CA ASP A 125 24.05 -4.50 -12.20
C ASP A 125 24.57 -3.77 -13.44
N ALA A 126 23.76 -3.59 -14.46
CA ALA A 126 24.17 -2.88 -15.68
C ALA A 126 24.57 -1.43 -15.43
N LEU A 127 23.92 -0.74 -14.50
CA LEU A 127 24.24 0.63 -14.12
C LEU A 127 25.54 0.67 -13.29
N LYS A 128 25.73 -0.29 -12.38
CA LYS A 128 26.98 -0.45 -11.60
C LYS A 128 28.18 -0.66 -12.52
N ASP A 129 28.06 -1.55 -13.50
CA ASP A 129 29.12 -1.84 -14.48
C ASP A 129 29.51 -0.60 -15.30
N ASN A 130 28.62 0.34 -15.49
CA ASN A 130 28.86 1.62 -16.16
C ASN A 130 29.21 2.76 -15.19
N SER A 131 29.49 2.47 -13.91
CA SER A 131 29.78 3.47 -12.87
C SER A 131 28.65 4.49 -12.65
N ILE A 132 27.42 4.14 -12.97
CA ILE A 132 26.25 4.97 -12.79
C ILE A 132 25.60 4.63 -11.44
N ARG A 133 25.49 5.61 -10.55
CA ARG A 133 24.75 5.45 -9.31
C ARG A 133 23.25 5.47 -9.60
N PHE A 134 22.58 4.35 -9.31
CA PHE A 134 21.14 4.25 -9.39
C PHE A 134 20.52 4.49 -8.00
N ARG A 135 19.70 5.51 -7.88
CA ARG A 135 18.95 5.79 -6.65
C ARG A 135 17.49 5.49 -6.88
N MET A 136 16.95 4.51 -6.17
CA MET A 136 15.52 4.23 -6.17
C MET A 136 14.81 5.03 -5.06
N ASN A 137 14.81 6.35 -5.18
CA ASN A 137 14.23 7.24 -4.16
C ASN A 137 12.73 6.99 -3.88
N LEU A 138 12.02 6.36 -4.81
CA LEU A 138 10.59 6.09 -4.70
C LEU A 138 10.28 4.66 -4.23
N LEU A 139 11.29 3.82 -4.03
CA LEU A 139 11.06 2.41 -3.70
C LEU A 139 10.31 2.26 -2.38
N LYS A 140 10.65 3.06 -1.36
CA LYS A 140 9.96 3.07 -0.08
C LYS A 140 8.49 3.46 -0.22
N LYS A 141 8.17 4.36 -1.13
CA LYS A 141 6.79 4.69 -1.43
C LYS A 141 6.08 3.52 -2.12
N TYR A 142 6.71 2.92 -3.13
CA TYR A 142 6.12 1.84 -3.89
C TYR A 142 6.01 0.53 -3.12
N GLN A 143 6.85 0.29 -2.11
CA GLN A 143 6.73 -0.91 -1.29
C GLN A 143 5.34 -1.07 -0.65
N HIS A 144 4.67 0.04 -0.34
CA HIS A 144 3.33 0.04 0.22
C HIS A 144 2.22 -0.31 -0.80
N PHE A 145 2.57 -0.47 -2.06
CA PHE A 145 1.67 -0.88 -3.14
C PHE A 145 2.04 -2.25 -3.73
N LEU A 146 2.97 -2.94 -3.08
CA LEU A 146 3.40 -4.28 -3.45
C LEU A 146 3.03 -5.25 -2.33
N LYS A 147 2.45 -6.39 -2.69
CA LYS A 147 2.19 -7.52 -1.79
C LYS A 147 2.64 -8.82 -2.43
N LEU A 148 2.89 -9.84 -1.62
CA LEU A 148 3.10 -11.18 -2.15
C LEU A 148 1.81 -11.70 -2.81
N SER A 149 1.97 -12.52 -3.86
CA SER A 149 0.86 -13.10 -4.62
C SER A 149 -0.11 -13.91 -3.78
N ASP A 150 0.32 -14.42 -2.63
CA ASP A 150 -0.51 -15.17 -1.69
C ASP A 150 -1.67 -14.33 -1.14
N TYR A 151 -1.52 -13.01 -1.11
CA TYR A 151 -2.55 -12.06 -0.69
C TYR A 151 -3.44 -11.56 -1.85
N SER A 152 -3.26 -12.09 -3.05
CA SER A 152 -4.01 -11.62 -4.25
C SER A 152 -5.53 -11.78 -4.13
N SER A 153 -5.97 -12.71 -3.28
CA SER A 153 -7.39 -12.88 -2.98
C SER A 153 -8.03 -11.66 -2.34
N GLU A 154 -7.26 -10.75 -1.75
CA GLU A 154 -7.80 -9.53 -1.13
C GLU A 154 -8.20 -8.48 -2.16
N SER A 155 -7.65 -8.50 -3.37
CA SER A 155 -7.91 -7.52 -4.43
C SER A 155 -7.89 -6.08 -3.89
N GLU A 156 -6.83 -5.78 -3.14
CA GLU A 156 -6.70 -4.55 -2.35
C GLU A 156 -6.37 -3.35 -3.24
N CYS A 157 -6.92 -2.20 -2.88
CA CYS A 157 -6.44 -0.90 -3.32
C CYS A 157 -6.25 0.03 -2.12
N ARG A 158 -5.31 0.96 -2.21
CA ARG A 158 -4.93 1.85 -1.11
C ARG A 158 -5.07 3.31 -1.51
N LEU A 159 -5.79 4.06 -0.68
CA LEU A 159 -5.75 5.51 -0.73
C LEU A 159 -4.57 5.97 0.10
N MET A 160 -3.68 6.77 -0.52
CA MET A 160 -2.53 7.36 0.15
C MET A 160 -2.61 8.88 0.08
N VAL A 161 -2.41 9.51 1.23
CA VAL A 161 -2.45 10.95 1.36
C VAL A 161 -1.19 11.45 2.08
N ASN A 162 -0.62 12.53 1.56
CA ASN A 162 0.49 13.21 2.20
C ASN A 162 -0.02 14.44 2.97
N SER A 163 0.21 14.50 4.27
CA SER A 163 -0.29 15.57 5.14
C SER A 163 0.28 16.95 4.83
N GLU A 164 1.40 17.06 4.10
CA GLU A 164 1.91 18.37 3.64
C GLU A 164 1.07 18.99 2.52
N LYS A 165 0.30 18.17 1.80
CA LYS A 165 -0.57 18.62 0.70
C LYS A 165 -1.99 18.97 1.15
N THR A 166 -2.29 18.73 2.39
CA THR A 166 -3.63 18.89 2.93
C THR A 166 -3.60 19.72 4.19
N ASP A 167 -4.50 20.67 4.30
CA ASP A 167 -4.71 21.48 5.50
C ASP A 167 -5.24 20.67 6.72
N GLY A 168 -4.89 19.39 6.78
CA GLY A 168 -5.05 18.51 7.93
C GLY A 168 -6.44 17.90 8.14
N TRP A 169 -7.38 18.03 7.19
CA TRP A 169 -8.72 17.50 7.35
C TRP A 169 -9.22 16.76 6.08
N PHE A 170 -9.55 15.49 6.23
CA PHE A 170 -10.27 14.65 5.25
C PHE A 170 -11.63 14.25 5.81
#